data_65dec0f34bdda5879ed352bc91282eff
#
_entry.id   65dec0f34bdda5879ed352bc91282eff
#
_cell.length_a   1.000
_cell.length_b   1.000
_cell.length_c   1.000
_cell.angle_alpha   90.00
_cell.angle_beta   90.00
_cell.angle_gamma   90.00
#
_symmetry.space_group_name_H-M   'P 1'
#
loop_
_entity.id
_entity.type
_entity.pdbx_description
1 polymer ?
#
loop_
_entity_poly.entity_id
_entity_poly.type
_entity_poly.pdbx_seq_one_letter_code
_entity_poly.pdbx_strand_id
1 'polypeptide(L)'
;MKRVLKIAAVLLVVLVVGIQAIRPARTNPPVDESQTINAKTQMPPEVAAIFDRSCRDCHTNKTVWPWYTNVAPLSWWLSNHVSDGRRALNMSEFGKLDANGQDRKLRQICDEVSDGVMPLSSYTPMHPAAKLSDQDKKTLCDWTEKERARLSQPAARSRLSSTTASGAASASATTRSSFQASDSDCGWDRSAA
;
A
#
# COMPACT_ATOMS: atom_id res chain seq x y z
N MET A 1 -38.55 -14.46 -29.20
CA MET A 1 -37.11 -14.58 -28.80
C MET A 1 -36.23 -13.43 -29.32
N LYS A 2 -36.17 -13.14 -30.65
CA LYS A 2 -35.27 -12.07 -31.19
C LYS A 2 -35.52 -10.66 -30.64
N ARG A 3 -36.80 -10.26 -30.35
CA ARG A 3 -37.12 -8.95 -29.75
C ARG A 3 -36.65 -8.86 -28.30
N VAL A 4 -36.87 -9.91 -27.52
CA VAL A 4 -36.41 -9.96 -26.11
C VAL A 4 -34.89 -9.85 -26.04
N LEU A 5 -34.17 -10.57 -26.89
CA LEU A 5 -32.70 -10.50 -26.95
C LEU A 5 -32.22 -9.09 -27.33
N LYS A 6 -32.88 -8.41 -28.28
CA LYS A 6 -32.53 -7.02 -28.62
C LYS A 6 -32.75 -6.06 -27.46
N ILE A 7 -33.88 -6.18 -26.75
CA ILE A 7 -34.18 -5.34 -25.59
C ILE A 7 -33.14 -5.59 -24.49
N ALA A 8 -32.85 -6.86 -24.19
CA ALA A 8 -31.81 -7.21 -23.20
C ALA A 8 -30.44 -6.64 -23.56
N ALA A 9 -30.04 -6.72 -24.84
CA ALA A 9 -28.79 -6.15 -25.31
C ALA A 9 -28.75 -4.62 -25.15
N VAL A 10 -29.83 -3.92 -25.49
CA VAL A 10 -29.92 -2.46 -25.32
C VAL A 10 -29.85 -2.09 -23.85
N LEU A 11 -30.58 -2.78 -22.98
CA LEU A 11 -30.52 -2.53 -21.53
C LEU A 11 -29.14 -2.76 -20.96
N LEU A 12 -28.45 -3.82 -21.41
CA LEU A 12 -27.04 -4.07 -21.01
C LEU A 12 -26.11 -2.93 -21.44
N VAL A 13 -26.24 -2.45 -22.67
CA VAL A 13 -25.43 -1.32 -23.16
C VAL A 13 -25.70 -0.06 -22.32
N VAL A 14 -26.99 0.25 -22.09
CA VAL A 14 -27.36 1.40 -21.24
C VAL A 14 -26.79 1.27 -19.83
N LEU A 15 -26.86 0.07 -19.25
CA LEU A 15 -26.27 -0.20 -17.93
C LEU A 15 -24.76 0.03 -17.96
N VAL A 16 -24.03 -0.56 -18.92
CA VAL A 16 -22.57 -0.42 -19.06
C VAL A 16 -22.16 1.03 -19.26
N VAL A 17 -22.92 1.79 -20.05
CA VAL A 17 -22.68 3.24 -20.21
C VAL A 17 -23.00 3.99 -18.92
N GLY A 18 -24.08 3.66 -18.25
CA GLY A 18 -24.50 4.31 -17.00
C GLY A 18 -23.49 4.15 -15.86
N ILE A 19 -22.91 2.96 -15.70
CA ILE A 19 -21.91 2.72 -14.65
C ILE A 19 -20.61 3.52 -14.87
N GLN A 20 -20.32 3.99 -16.09
CA GLN A 20 -19.14 4.83 -16.34
C GLN A 20 -19.25 6.23 -15.68
N ALA A 21 -20.44 6.66 -15.29
CA ALA A 21 -20.64 7.92 -14.57
C ALA A 21 -20.14 7.84 -13.12
N ILE A 22 -20.07 6.65 -12.54
CA ILE A 22 -19.61 6.42 -11.15
C ILE A 22 -18.09 6.23 -11.17
N ARG A 23 -17.36 7.30 -10.92
CA ARG A 23 -15.88 7.30 -10.94
C ARG A 23 -15.32 7.33 -9.52
N PRO A 24 -14.51 6.36 -9.12
CA PRO A 24 -13.81 6.40 -7.83
C PRO A 24 -12.74 7.51 -7.85
N ALA A 25 -12.44 8.04 -6.67
CA ALA A 25 -11.32 8.97 -6.52
C ALA A 25 -10.00 8.23 -6.80
N ARG A 26 -9.20 8.79 -7.71
CA ARG A 26 -7.84 8.33 -8.05
C ARG A 26 -6.88 9.45 -7.69
N THR A 27 -6.67 9.61 -6.39
CA THR A 27 -5.83 10.68 -5.86
C THR A 27 -4.47 10.14 -5.43
N ASN A 28 -3.45 10.94 -5.66
CA ASN A 28 -2.13 10.75 -5.06
C ASN A 28 -1.94 11.88 -4.04
N PRO A 29 -2.09 11.59 -2.74
CA PRO A 29 -1.80 12.56 -1.69
C PRO A 29 -0.37 13.10 -1.79
N PRO A 30 -0.09 14.31 -1.31
CA PRO A 30 1.27 14.84 -1.31
C PRO A 30 2.21 13.94 -0.50
N VAL A 31 3.46 13.88 -0.94
CA VAL A 31 4.50 13.07 -0.31
C VAL A 31 5.46 13.98 0.42
N ASP A 32 5.66 13.71 1.71
CA ASP A 32 6.79 14.22 2.45
C ASP A 32 7.96 13.24 2.27
N GLU A 33 8.94 13.62 1.45
CA GLU A 33 10.07 12.76 1.12
C GLU A 33 10.86 12.34 2.37
N SER A 34 10.85 13.14 3.44
CA SER A 34 11.52 12.82 4.70
C SER A 34 10.82 11.68 5.47
N GLN A 35 9.57 11.37 5.15
CA GLN A 35 8.76 10.33 5.79
C GLN A 35 8.68 9.04 4.97
N THR A 36 9.30 9.01 3.80
CA THR A 36 9.29 7.81 2.96
C THR A 36 10.12 6.67 3.57
N ILE A 37 9.80 5.45 3.18
CA ILE A 37 10.58 4.28 3.59
C ILE A 37 12.06 4.42 3.20
N ASN A 38 12.34 5.00 2.03
CA ASN A 38 13.70 5.24 1.55
C ASN A 38 14.48 6.20 2.47
N ALA A 39 13.80 7.23 3.00
CA ALA A 39 14.42 8.19 3.90
C ALA A 39 14.65 7.63 5.32
N LYS A 40 13.88 6.61 5.72
CA LYS A 40 13.92 6.03 7.06
C LYS A 40 14.75 4.75 7.16
N THR A 41 15.07 4.14 6.03
CA THR A 41 15.82 2.87 5.96
C THR A 41 17.10 3.02 5.15
N GLN A 42 18.00 2.08 5.30
CA GLN A 42 19.18 1.94 4.45
C GLN A 42 18.84 1.01 3.29
N MET A 43 18.18 1.59 2.28
CA MET A 43 17.67 0.82 1.14
C MET A 43 18.71 0.74 0.02
N PRO A 44 19.24 -0.46 -0.30
CA PRO A 44 20.15 -0.64 -1.43
C PRO A 44 19.41 -0.45 -2.77
N PRO A 45 20.13 -0.07 -3.85
CA PRO A 45 19.53 0.16 -5.16
C PRO A 45 18.74 -1.03 -5.71
N GLU A 46 19.19 -2.26 -5.47
CA GLU A 46 18.51 -3.50 -5.89
C GLU A 46 17.15 -3.67 -5.19
N VAL A 47 17.05 -3.34 -3.91
CA VAL A 47 15.78 -3.36 -3.17
C VAL A 47 14.86 -2.25 -3.67
N ALA A 48 15.40 -1.05 -3.89
CA ALA A 48 14.62 0.06 -4.44
C ALA A 48 14.04 -0.29 -5.82
N ALA A 49 14.80 -0.95 -6.68
CA ALA A 49 14.34 -1.40 -8.00
C ALA A 49 13.20 -2.45 -7.89
N ILE A 50 13.27 -3.34 -6.91
CA ILE A 50 12.19 -4.31 -6.64
C ILE A 50 10.92 -3.57 -6.19
N PHE A 51 11.03 -2.64 -5.24
CA PHE A 51 9.89 -1.86 -4.79
C PHE A 51 9.26 -1.04 -5.91
N ASP A 52 10.07 -0.41 -6.76
CA ASP A 52 9.58 0.42 -7.86
C ASP A 52 8.76 -0.38 -8.87
N ARG A 53 9.17 -1.59 -9.22
CA ARG A 53 8.46 -2.40 -10.23
C ARG A 53 7.31 -3.23 -9.69
N SER A 54 7.34 -3.58 -8.37
CA SER A 54 6.43 -4.60 -7.83
C SER A 54 5.47 -4.08 -6.76
N CYS A 55 5.79 -2.96 -6.09
CA CYS A 55 5.07 -2.54 -4.89
C CYS A 55 4.51 -1.11 -4.98
N ARG A 56 5.24 -0.20 -5.68
CA ARG A 56 5.00 1.24 -5.66
C ARG A 56 3.57 1.64 -5.97
N ASP A 57 2.96 1.03 -6.98
CA ASP A 57 1.66 1.48 -7.48
C ASP A 57 0.53 1.33 -6.46
N CYS A 58 0.58 0.29 -5.61
CA CYS A 58 -0.43 0.07 -4.58
C CYS A 58 -0.01 0.61 -3.20
N HIS A 59 1.31 0.65 -2.90
CA HIS A 59 1.81 0.91 -1.56
C HIS A 59 2.48 2.29 -1.39
N THR A 60 2.25 3.23 -2.32
CA THR A 60 2.74 4.61 -2.19
C THR A 60 1.68 5.64 -2.58
N ASN A 61 1.95 6.91 -2.25
CA ASN A 61 1.19 8.05 -2.76
C ASN A 61 1.63 8.47 -4.18
N LYS A 62 2.41 7.63 -4.88
CA LYS A 62 2.95 7.89 -6.24
C LYS A 62 2.42 6.88 -7.27
N THR A 63 1.17 6.44 -7.13
CA THR A 63 0.51 5.49 -8.04
C THR A 63 0.50 6.02 -9.47
N VAL A 64 0.95 5.20 -10.42
CA VAL A 64 0.76 5.46 -11.85
C VAL A 64 -0.55 4.80 -12.27
N TRP A 65 -1.56 5.62 -12.58
CA TRP A 65 -2.89 5.16 -12.94
C TRP A 65 -2.95 4.81 -14.43
N PRO A 66 -2.99 3.53 -14.84
CA PRO A 66 -3.09 3.13 -16.24
C PRO A 66 -4.43 3.53 -16.84
N TRP A 67 -4.52 3.58 -18.17
CA TRP A 67 -5.74 3.98 -18.89
C TRP A 67 -6.98 3.15 -18.53
N TYR A 68 -6.82 1.86 -18.27
CA TYR A 68 -7.92 0.96 -17.90
C TYR A 68 -8.53 1.25 -16.53
N THR A 69 -7.86 2.04 -15.69
CA THR A 69 -8.45 2.57 -14.44
C THR A 69 -9.56 3.59 -14.69
N ASN A 70 -9.82 3.95 -15.96
CA ASN A 70 -10.94 4.82 -16.34
C ASN A 70 -12.21 4.05 -16.67
N VAL A 71 -12.17 2.71 -16.74
CA VAL A 71 -13.25 1.87 -17.21
C VAL A 71 -13.87 1.09 -16.06
N ALA A 72 -15.14 1.36 -15.73
CA ALA A 72 -15.88 0.58 -14.75
C ALA A 72 -16.28 -0.80 -15.34
N PRO A 73 -16.30 -1.87 -14.56
CA PRO A 73 -16.10 -1.93 -13.11
C PRO A 73 -14.62 -2.01 -12.66
N LEU A 74 -13.67 -2.15 -13.59
CA LEU A 74 -12.25 -2.31 -13.29
C LEU A 74 -11.68 -1.11 -12.51
N SER A 75 -12.18 0.10 -12.81
CA SER A 75 -11.81 1.32 -12.09
C SER A 75 -12.09 1.22 -10.58
N TRP A 76 -13.23 0.65 -10.18
CA TRP A 76 -13.61 0.51 -8.78
C TRP A 76 -12.71 -0.51 -8.07
N TRP A 77 -12.51 -1.65 -8.72
CA TRP A 77 -11.67 -2.72 -8.20
C TRP A 77 -10.24 -2.25 -7.97
N LEU A 78 -9.62 -1.58 -8.96
CA LEU A 78 -8.24 -1.08 -8.83
C LEU A 78 -8.11 0.04 -7.78
N SER A 79 -9.08 0.96 -7.72
CA SER A 79 -9.07 2.01 -6.70
C SER A 79 -9.16 1.44 -5.28
N ASN A 80 -9.96 0.39 -5.09
CA ASN A 80 -10.04 -0.32 -3.81
C ASN A 80 -8.69 -0.98 -3.48
N HIS A 81 -8.05 -1.69 -4.43
CA HIS A 81 -6.75 -2.32 -4.22
C HIS A 81 -5.65 -1.31 -3.82
N VAL A 82 -5.61 -0.15 -4.46
CA VAL A 82 -4.66 0.92 -4.08
C VAL A 82 -4.98 1.47 -2.70
N SER A 83 -6.26 1.67 -2.39
CA SER A 83 -6.69 2.12 -1.05
C SER A 83 -6.31 1.11 0.03
N ASP A 84 -6.55 -0.17 -0.21
CA ASP A 84 -6.22 -1.25 0.72
C ASP A 84 -4.70 -1.41 0.87
N GLY A 85 -3.97 -1.37 -0.23
CA GLY A 85 -2.51 -1.39 -0.22
C GLY A 85 -1.91 -0.26 0.63
N ARG A 86 -2.38 0.98 0.45
CA ARG A 86 -1.95 2.12 1.27
C ARG A 86 -2.35 1.99 2.74
N ARG A 87 -3.49 1.40 3.04
CA ARG A 87 -3.93 1.16 4.42
C ARG A 87 -3.07 0.09 5.09
N ALA A 88 -2.74 -0.96 4.35
CA ALA A 88 -1.90 -2.04 4.85
C ALA A 88 -0.45 -1.59 5.06
N LEU A 89 0.14 -0.95 4.06
CA LEU A 89 1.48 -0.38 4.07
C LEU A 89 1.52 0.83 3.15
N ASN A 90 1.73 2.04 3.68
CA ASN A 90 2.04 3.21 2.86
C ASN A 90 3.53 3.56 2.99
N MET A 91 4.32 3.21 1.98
CA MET A 91 5.75 3.48 1.95
C MET A 91 6.08 4.98 1.88
N SER A 92 5.13 5.81 1.41
CA SER A 92 5.28 7.28 1.44
C SER A 92 5.11 7.87 2.83
N GLU A 93 4.57 7.11 3.78
CA GLU A 93 4.27 7.55 5.14
C GLU A 93 4.92 6.66 6.20
N PHE A 94 5.86 5.82 5.80
CA PHE A 94 6.53 4.85 6.67
C PHE A 94 7.16 5.50 7.92
N GLY A 95 7.71 6.69 7.78
CA GLY A 95 8.33 7.44 8.87
C GLY A 95 7.35 7.99 9.91
N LYS A 96 6.03 7.98 9.64
CA LYS A 96 5.01 8.34 10.61
C LYS A 96 4.74 7.23 11.63
N LEU A 97 5.19 6.01 11.34
CA LEU A 97 5.09 4.87 12.24
C LEU A 97 6.14 4.98 13.34
N ASP A 98 5.79 4.54 14.54
CA ASP A 98 6.75 4.32 15.61
C ASP A 98 7.71 3.14 15.28
N ALA A 99 8.75 2.95 16.09
CA ALA A 99 9.75 1.91 15.84
C ALA A 99 9.13 0.50 15.80
N ASN A 100 8.13 0.23 16.64
CA ASN A 100 7.45 -1.07 16.66
C ASN A 100 6.57 -1.25 15.41
N GLY A 101 5.91 -0.18 14.96
CA GLY A 101 5.14 -0.17 13.71
C GLY A 101 6.03 -0.42 12.50
N GLN A 102 7.18 0.26 12.42
CA GLN A 102 8.16 0.05 11.36
C GLN A 102 8.69 -1.39 11.34
N ASP A 103 9.04 -1.96 12.51
CA ASP A 103 9.49 -3.35 12.61
C ASP A 103 8.42 -4.33 12.11
N ARG A 104 7.16 -4.15 12.56
CA ARG A 104 6.05 -5.00 12.09
C ARG A 104 5.85 -4.92 10.58
N LYS A 105 5.92 -3.70 9.99
CA LYS A 105 5.75 -3.54 8.54
C LYS A 105 6.90 -4.14 7.74
N LEU A 106 8.13 -4.02 8.21
CA LEU A 106 9.28 -4.69 7.58
C LEU A 106 9.12 -6.21 7.62
N ARG A 107 8.66 -6.79 8.75
CA ARG A 107 8.36 -8.20 8.82
C ARG A 107 7.30 -8.61 7.83
N GLN A 108 6.16 -7.89 7.81
CA GLN A 108 5.07 -8.17 6.88
C GLN A 108 5.51 -8.18 5.41
N ILE A 109 6.43 -7.29 5.00
CA ILE A 109 6.97 -7.28 3.64
C ILE A 109 7.59 -8.65 3.30
N CYS A 110 8.43 -9.20 4.18
CA CYS A 110 9.05 -10.51 3.94
C CYS A 110 8.00 -11.63 3.97
N ASP A 111 7.10 -11.64 4.95
CA ASP A 111 6.09 -12.68 5.09
C ASP A 111 5.20 -12.74 3.82
N GLU A 112 4.65 -11.61 3.38
CA GLU A 112 3.74 -11.53 2.23
C GLU A 112 4.41 -11.94 0.90
N VAL A 113 5.69 -11.58 0.69
CA VAL A 113 6.40 -11.98 -0.54
C VAL A 113 6.83 -13.43 -0.49
N SER A 114 7.20 -13.96 0.69
CA SER A 114 7.59 -15.37 0.86
C SER A 114 6.41 -16.29 0.65
N ASP A 115 5.25 -15.95 1.21
CA ASP A 115 4.00 -16.69 1.06
C ASP A 115 3.41 -16.57 -0.36
N GLY A 116 3.97 -15.68 -1.19
CA GLY A 116 3.52 -15.46 -2.57
C GLY A 116 2.17 -14.72 -2.66
N VAL A 117 1.74 -14.08 -1.57
CA VAL A 117 0.54 -13.23 -1.55
C VAL A 117 0.80 -11.94 -2.30
N MET A 118 2.00 -11.38 -2.18
CA MET A 118 2.45 -10.18 -2.90
C MET A 118 3.60 -10.49 -3.87
N PRO A 119 3.56 -9.89 -5.07
CA PRO A 119 2.50 -9.06 -5.68
C PRO A 119 1.25 -9.87 -6.01
N LEU A 120 0.08 -9.22 -5.98
CA LEU A 120 -1.20 -9.88 -6.26
C LEU A 120 -1.19 -10.63 -7.60
N SER A 121 -1.72 -11.86 -7.61
CA SER A 121 -1.84 -12.69 -8.81
C SER A 121 -2.68 -12.03 -9.91
N SER A 122 -3.59 -11.14 -9.54
CA SER A 122 -4.41 -10.33 -10.45
C SER A 122 -3.66 -9.14 -11.06
N TYR A 123 -2.57 -8.68 -10.43
CA TYR A 123 -1.75 -7.56 -10.91
C TYR A 123 -0.68 -8.00 -11.91
N THR A 124 -0.01 -9.11 -11.65
CA THR A 124 1.16 -9.57 -12.42
C THR A 124 0.89 -9.89 -13.90
N PRO A 125 -0.30 -10.35 -14.34
CA PRO A 125 -0.57 -10.58 -15.77
C PRO A 125 -0.49 -9.30 -16.62
N MET A 126 -0.91 -8.15 -16.07
CA MET A 126 -0.82 -6.86 -16.74
C MET A 126 0.53 -6.16 -16.50
N HIS A 127 1.30 -6.62 -15.51
CA HIS A 127 2.60 -6.07 -15.12
C HIS A 127 3.62 -7.20 -14.95
N PRO A 128 4.06 -7.85 -16.04
CA PRO A 128 4.95 -9.03 -15.95
C PRO A 128 6.27 -8.74 -15.22
N ALA A 129 6.79 -7.52 -15.33
CA ALA A 129 8.00 -7.08 -14.63
C ALA A 129 7.84 -7.03 -13.11
N ALA A 130 6.61 -6.97 -12.60
CA ALA A 130 6.33 -6.96 -11.17
C ALA A 130 6.46 -8.33 -10.51
N LYS A 131 6.51 -9.42 -11.30
CA LYS A 131 6.66 -10.77 -10.75
C LYS A 131 8.00 -10.92 -10.06
N LEU A 132 7.97 -11.37 -8.81
CA LEU A 132 9.18 -11.60 -8.03
C LEU A 132 9.77 -12.98 -8.33
N SER A 133 11.09 -13.02 -8.55
CA SER A 133 11.87 -14.26 -8.54
C SER A 133 12.17 -14.67 -7.09
N ASP A 134 12.61 -15.91 -6.90
CA ASP A 134 13.06 -16.38 -5.58
C ASP A 134 14.25 -15.56 -5.07
N GLN A 135 15.13 -15.09 -5.98
CA GLN A 135 16.22 -14.20 -5.64
C GLN A 135 15.70 -12.82 -5.16
N ASP A 136 14.69 -12.27 -5.81
CA ASP A 136 14.06 -11.00 -5.37
C ASP A 136 13.46 -11.13 -3.97
N LYS A 137 12.73 -12.21 -3.73
CA LYS A 137 12.14 -12.51 -2.40
C LYS A 137 13.23 -12.60 -1.33
N LYS A 138 14.30 -13.35 -1.62
CA LYS A 138 15.44 -13.46 -0.71
C LYS A 138 16.09 -12.10 -0.45
N THR A 139 16.31 -11.31 -1.47
CA THR A 139 16.91 -9.96 -1.36
C THR A 139 16.05 -9.05 -0.48
N LEU A 140 14.73 -9.08 -0.65
CA LEU A 140 13.79 -8.32 0.18
C LEU A 140 13.83 -8.79 1.64
N CYS A 141 13.77 -10.10 1.87
CA CYS A 141 13.78 -10.65 3.24
C CYS A 141 15.11 -10.36 3.96
N ASP A 142 16.24 -10.56 3.31
CA ASP A 142 17.56 -10.26 3.87
C ASP A 142 17.69 -8.77 4.24
N TRP A 143 17.14 -7.88 3.40
CA TRP A 143 17.13 -6.46 3.68
C TRP A 143 16.19 -6.09 4.83
N THR A 144 14.96 -6.62 4.86
CA THR A 144 14.01 -6.33 5.94
C THR A 144 14.54 -6.80 7.28
N GLU A 145 15.22 -7.95 7.33
CA GLU A 145 15.84 -8.46 8.56
C GLU A 145 16.94 -7.55 9.06
N LYS A 146 17.83 -7.07 8.16
CA LYS A 146 18.90 -6.11 8.51
C LYS A 146 18.32 -4.80 9.05
N GLU A 147 17.26 -4.26 8.42
CA GLU A 147 16.63 -3.03 8.88
C GLU A 147 15.94 -3.20 10.24
N ARG A 148 15.28 -4.33 10.48
CA ARG A 148 14.69 -4.67 11.77
C ARG A 148 15.75 -4.79 12.87
N ALA A 149 16.87 -5.44 12.58
CA ALA A 149 18.00 -5.51 13.51
C ALA A 149 18.55 -4.10 13.81
N ARG A 150 18.64 -3.22 12.81
CA ARG A 150 19.04 -1.81 13.00
C ARG A 150 18.06 -1.04 13.89
N LEU A 151 16.75 -1.22 13.70
CA LEU A 151 15.72 -0.57 14.53
C LEU A 151 15.72 -1.06 15.98
N SER A 152 16.11 -2.28 16.22
CA SER A 152 16.21 -2.84 17.59
C SER A 152 17.38 -2.28 18.41
N GLN A 153 18.36 -1.64 17.77
CA GLN A 153 19.51 -1.06 18.47
C GLN A 153 19.11 0.17 19.30
N PRO A 154 19.60 0.32 20.55
CA PRO A 154 19.21 1.41 21.45
C PRO A 154 19.41 2.82 20.88
N ALA A 155 20.47 3.04 20.11
CA ALA A 155 20.79 4.32 19.48
C ALA A 155 19.79 4.71 18.36
N ALA A 156 19.22 3.76 17.65
CA ALA A 156 18.22 4.00 16.61
C ALA A 156 16.84 4.29 17.25
N ARG A 157 16.48 3.58 18.31
CA ARG A 157 15.25 3.82 19.10
C ARG A 157 15.23 5.23 19.70
N SER A 158 16.34 5.69 20.25
CA SER A 158 16.46 7.03 20.84
C SER A 158 16.20 8.14 19.80
N ARG A 159 16.71 7.99 18.57
CA ARG A 159 16.49 8.98 17.49
C ARG A 159 15.05 9.02 17.02
N LEU A 160 14.39 7.88 16.89
CA LEU A 160 12.97 7.80 16.47
C LEU A 160 12.04 8.38 17.55
N SER A 161 12.31 8.09 18.82
CA SER A 161 11.55 8.65 19.94
C SER A 161 11.68 10.16 20.08
N SER A 162 12.86 10.73 19.77
CA SER A 162 13.06 12.18 19.82
C SER A 162 12.37 12.92 18.68
N THR A 163 12.24 12.29 17.51
CA THR A 163 11.54 12.89 16.36
C THR A 163 10.02 12.95 16.60
N THR A 164 9.44 11.94 17.24
CA THR A 164 8.03 11.92 17.61
C THR A 164 7.71 12.92 18.74
N ALA A 165 8.60 13.07 19.70
CA ALA A 165 8.42 14.01 20.82
C ALA A 165 8.50 15.48 20.37
N SER A 166 9.35 15.80 19.39
CA SER A 166 9.46 17.16 18.84
C SER A 166 8.23 17.56 17.99
N GLY A 167 7.57 16.60 17.34
CA GLY A 167 6.31 16.83 16.61
C GLY A 167 5.10 17.04 17.53
N ALA A 168 5.10 16.43 18.71
CA ALA A 168 4.01 16.51 19.67
C ALA A 168 4.00 17.81 20.49
N ALA A 169 5.18 18.42 20.69
CA ALA A 169 5.30 19.65 21.48
C ALA A 169 4.73 20.91 20.80
N SER A 170 4.51 20.86 19.47
CA SER A 170 3.91 21.99 18.73
C SER A 170 2.39 21.92 18.61
N ALA A 171 1.72 20.84 19.08
CA ALA A 171 0.30 20.62 18.93
C ALA A 171 -0.49 20.69 20.24
N SER A 172 0.11 21.11 21.37
CA SER A 172 -0.54 21.11 22.68
C SER A 172 -1.09 22.48 23.04
N ALA A 173 -2.07 22.99 22.34
CA ALA A 173 -3.06 23.89 22.89
C ALA A 173 -4.37 23.71 22.12
N THR A 174 -5.27 22.93 22.67
CA THR A 174 -6.70 22.98 22.63
C THR A 174 -7.35 21.60 22.45
N THR A 175 -8.21 21.29 23.45
CA THR A 175 -9.30 20.33 23.47
C THR A 175 -8.96 18.88 23.83
N ARG A 176 -9.08 18.58 25.13
CA ARG A 176 -9.40 17.24 25.66
C ARG A 176 -10.75 16.81 25.12
N SER A 177 -10.79 15.77 24.33
CA SER A 177 -11.95 14.90 24.17
C SER A 177 -11.46 13.47 24.16
N SER A 178 -12.02 12.70 25.10
CA SER A 178 -11.76 11.30 25.32
C SER A 178 -12.11 10.47 24.10
N PHE A 179 -11.11 9.84 23.48
CA PHE A 179 -11.36 8.78 22.53
C PHE A 179 -10.61 7.53 23.00
N GLN A 180 -11.39 6.57 23.50
CA GLN A 180 -10.93 5.23 23.85
C GLN A 180 -10.50 4.50 22.58
N ALA A 181 -9.21 4.13 22.50
CA ALA A 181 -8.71 3.25 21.49
C ALA A 181 -9.25 1.84 21.76
N SER A 182 -10.15 1.38 20.90
CA SER A 182 -10.46 -0.04 20.81
C SER A 182 -9.37 -0.67 19.92
N ASP A 183 -8.58 -1.57 20.52
CA ASP A 183 -7.75 -2.52 19.78
C ASP A 183 -8.68 -3.37 18.90
N SER A 184 -8.73 -3.03 17.63
CA SER A 184 -9.32 -3.88 16.62
C SER A 184 -8.17 -4.53 15.85
N ASP A 185 -7.91 -5.79 16.20
CA ASP A 185 -7.14 -6.71 15.36
C ASP A 185 -7.65 -6.61 13.92
N CYS A 186 -6.92 -5.93 13.05
CA CYS A 186 -7.12 -6.01 11.62
C CYS A 186 -6.55 -7.33 11.11
N GLY A 187 -7.28 -8.42 11.35
CA GLY A 187 -7.08 -9.65 10.63
C GLY A 187 -7.34 -9.40 9.14
N TRP A 188 -6.37 -9.72 8.30
CA TRP A 188 -6.59 -9.83 6.87
C TRP A 188 -7.56 -10.98 6.64
N ASP A 189 -8.77 -10.68 6.20
CA ASP A 189 -9.69 -11.68 5.70
C ASP A 189 -9.13 -12.25 4.38
N ARG A 190 -8.71 -13.51 4.43
CA ARG A 190 -8.16 -14.26 3.29
C ARG A 190 -9.18 -14.60 2.20
N SER A 191 -10.40 -14.05 2.30
CA SER A 191 -11.54 -14.46 1.48
C SER A 191 -11.76 -13.61 0.21
N ALA A 192 -10.90 -12.66 -0.12
CA ALA A 192 -11.09 -11.78 -1.29
C ALA A 192 -9.90 -11.86 -2.25
N ALA A 193 -9.64 -13.06 -2.80
CA ALA A 193 -8.82 -13.26 -3.99
C ALA A 193 -9.69 -13.86 -5.11
#